data_4c1419bccf7a14d47701d429ec2b775d
#
_entry.id   4c1419bccf7a14d47701d429ec2b775d
#
_cell.length_a   1.000
_cell.length_b   1.000
_cell.length_c   1.000
_cell.angle_alpha   90.00
_cell.angle_beta   90.00
_cell.angle_gamma   90.00
#
_symmetry.space_group_name_H-M   'P 1'
#
loop_
_entity.id
_entity.type
_entity.pdbx_description
1 polymer ?
#
loop_
_entity_poly.entity_id
_entity_poly.type
_entity_poly.pdbx_seq_one_letter_code
_entity_poly.pdbx_strand_id
1 'polypeptide(L)'
;MIDLSQLTGFDWDDSNRDKNWEKHQVLASECEEVFFNLPLLLQSDDAHSQKEPRYFVLGHTIAGRRLFIVFTVREDKIRVISARDMSKKERAIYEQANS
;
A
#
# COMPACT_ATOMS: atom_id res chain seq x y z
N MET A 1 12.34 10.69 3.00
CA MET A 1 11.08 9.90 2.99
C MET A 1 10.02 10.67 2.22
N ILE A 2 9.20 9.97 1.49
CA ILE A 2 8.12 10.57 0.73
C ILE A 2 7.06 11.20 1.65
N ASP A 3 6.49 12.31 1.20
CA ASP A 3 5.38 12.97 1.90
C ASP A 3 4.09 12.65 1.15
N LEU A 4 3.25 11.78 1.72
CA LEU A 4 2.01 11.35 1.09
C LEU A 4 1.02 12.50 0.88
N SER A 5 1.11 13.58 1.68
CA SER A 5 0.21 14.72 1.54
C SER A 5 0.43 15.49 0.24
N GLN A 6 1.57 15.31 -0.41
CA GLN A 6 1.89 15.95 -1.67
C GLN A 6 1.37 15.19 -2.90
N LEU A 7 0.82 14.00 -2.70
CA LEU A 7 0.36 13.15 -3.79
C LEU A 7 -1.07 13.51 -4.19
N THR A 8 -1.36 13.43 -5.49
CA THR A 8 -2.60 13.95 -6.07
C THR A 8 -3.59 12.87 -6.48
N GLY A 9 -3.28 11.61 -6.25
CA GLY A 9 -4.19 10.52 -6.59
C GLY A 9 -3.48 9.21 -6.79
N PHE A 10 -4.14 8.32 -7.54
CA PHE A 10 -3.68 6.95 -7.77
C PHE A 10 -3.54 6.69 -9.26
N ASP A 11 -2.54 5.90 -9.62
CA ASP A 11 -2.25 5.50 -11.00
C ASP A 11 -2.62 4.02 -11.18
N TRP A 12 -3.81 3.75 -11.71
CA TRP A 12 -4.29 2.40 -11.98
C TRP A 12 -4.36 2.14 -13.48
N ASP A 13 -3.95 0.94 -13.88
CA ASP A 13 -4.25 0.40 -15.19
C ASP A 13 -4.59 -1.09 -15.02
N ASP A 14 -4.87 -1.76 -16.13
CA ASP A 14 -5.28 -3.17 -16.05
C ASP A 14 -4.21 -4.06 -15.44
N SER A 15 -2.92 -3.73 -15.67
CA SER A 15 -1.83 -4.56 -15.19
C SER A 15 -1.73 -4.57 -13.67
N ASN A 16 -1.87 -3.42 -12.98
CA ASN A 16 -1.75 -3.40 -11.52
C ASN A 16 -3.08 -3.64 -10.82
N ARG A 17 -4.20 -3.22 -11.39
CA ARG A 17 -5.52 -3.44 -10.79
C ARG A 17 -5.92 -4.92 -10.83
N ASP A 18 -5.86 -5.52 -12.02
CA ASP A 18 -6.33 -6.89 -12.22
C ASP A 18 -5.41 -7.91 -11.55
N LYS A 19 -4.11 -7.67 -11.57
CA LYS A 19 -3.13 -8.54 -10.93
C LYS A 19 -3.40 -8.72 -9.44
N ASN A 20 -3.70 -7.64 -8.73
CA ASN A 20 -3.94 -7.73 -7.28
C ASN A 20 -5.24 -8.45 -6.97
N TRP A 21 -6.26 -8.27 -7.80
CA TRP A 21 -7.49 -9.02 -7.66
C TRP A 21 -7.28 -10.52 -7.92
N GLU A 22 -6.59 -10.86 -9.02
CA GLU A 22 -6.37 -12.25 -9.39
C GLU A 22 -5.53 -13.01 -8.36
N LYS A 23 -4.46 -12.39 -7.86
CA LYS A 23 -3.54 -13.07 -6.94
C LYS A 23 -4.02 -13.05 -5.50
N HIS A 24 -4.63 -11.97 -5.05
CA HIS A 24 -4.87 -11.76 -3.62
C HIS A 24 -6.28 -11.30 -3.30
N GLN A 25 -7.15 -11.18 -4.30
CA GLN A 25 -8.53 -10.70 -4.16
C GLN A 25 -8.59 -9.36 -3.43
N VAL A 26 -7.68 -8.43 -3.80
CA VAL A 26 -7.67 -7.07 -3.29
C VAL A 26 -8.17 -6.14 -4.40
N LEU A 27 -9.19 -5.37 -4.10
CA LEU A 27 -9.75 -4.37 -5.02
C LEU A 27 -8.92 -3.08 -4.99
N ALA A 28 -8.90 -2.35 -6.12
CA ALA A 28 -8.27 -1.04 -6.17
C ALA A 28 -8.85 -0.10 -5.12
N SER A 29 -10.17 -0.11 -4.93
CA SER A 29 -10.84 0.71 -3.91
C SER A 29 -10.36 0.39 -2.50
N GLU A 30 -10.10 -0.89 -2.20
CA GLU A 30 -9.57 -1.29 -0.90
C GLU A 30 -8.18 -0.71 -0.66
N CYS A 31 -7.32 -0.73 -1.69
CA CYS A 31 -6.00 -0.13 -1.59
C CYS A 31 -6.10 1.37 -1.31
N GLU A 32 -6.99 2.07 -2.01
CA GLU A 32 -7.16 3.51 -1.81
C GLU A 32 -7.61 3.84 -0.39
N GLU A 33 -8.53 3.04 0.16
CA GLU A 33 -9.01 3.23 1.54
C GLU A 33 -7.87 3.19 2.55
N VAL A 34 -6.91 2.30 2.36
CA VAL A 34 -5.78 2.12 3.28
C VAL A 34 -5.02 3.43 3.46
N PHE A 35 -4.81 4.18 2.38
CA PHE A 35 -4.04 5.43 2.43
C PHE A 35 -4.75 6.56 3.18
N PHE A 36 -6.05 6.42 3.43
CA PHE A 36 -6.83 7.44 4.14
C PHE A 36 -7.21 7.04 5.56
N ASN A 37 -6.82 5.86 6.01
CA ASN A 37 -7.15 5.39 7.35
C ASN A 37 -5.90 5.35 8.24
N LEU A 38 -6.03 5.81 9.48
CA LEU A 38 -4.95 5.78 10.45
C LEU A 38 -5.16 4.61 11.44
N PRO A 39 -4.09 3.98 11.92
CA PRO A 39 -2.69 4.27 11.62
C PRO A 39 -2.27 3.75 10.24
N LEU A 40 -1.32 4.44 9.63
CA LEU A 40 -0.72 4.05 8.38
C LEU A 40 0.79 4.03 8.58
N LEU A 41 1.40 2.84 8.49
CA LEU A 41 2.84 2.68 8.68
C LEU A 41 3.53 2.69 7.32
N LEU A 42 4.37 3.68 7.09
CA LEU A 42 5.07 3.88 5.82
C LEU A 42 6.56 3.59 5.98
N GLN A 43 7.11 2.78 5.09
CA GLN A 43 8.53 2.47 5.06
C GLN A 43 9.05 2.55 3.63
N SER A 44 10.33 2.92 3.50
CA SER A 44 11.04 2.83 2.24
C SER A 44 11.48 1.39 2.02
N ASP A 45 11.33 0.88 0.79
CA ASP A 45 11.78 -0.47 0.42
C ASP A 45 13.07 -0.35 -0.38
N ASP A 46 14.16 -0.09 0.32
CA ASP A 46 15.46 0.20 -0.32
C ASP A 46 16.01 -1.00 -1.10
N ALA A 47 15.71 -2.22 -0.63
CA ALA A 47 16.18 -3.44 -1.29
C ALA A 47 15.63 -3.61 -2.70
N HIS A 48 14.47 -3.02 -3.00
CA HIS A 48 13.81 -3.14 -4.29
C HIS A 48 13.69 -1.81 -5.04
N SER A 49 14.46 -0.79 -4.65
CA SER A 49 14.40 0.55 -5.23
C SER A 49 15.47 0.81 -6.29
N GLN A 50 15.76 -0.18 -7.15
CA GLN A 50 16.86 -0.08 -8.12
C GLN A 50 16.55 0.85 -9.29
N LYS A 51 15.36 0.78 -9.86
CA LYS A 51 14.98 1.58 -11.04
C LYS A 51 14.15 2.79 -10.67
N GLU A 52 13.25 2.61 -9.71
CA GLU A 52 12.43 3.68 -9.17
C GLU A 52 12.23 3.42 -7.69
N PRO A 53 12.08 4.48 -6.89
CA PRO A 53 11.88 4.31 -5.44
C PRO A 53 10.64 3.47 -5.15
N ARG A 54 10.77 2.50 -4.27
CA ARG A 54 9.66 1.69 -3.79
C ARG A 54 9.44 1.90 -2.31
N TYR A 55 8.20 1.84 -1.93
CA TYR A 55 7.75 2.02 -0.56
C TYR A 55 6.75 0.92 -0.23
N PHE A 56 6.54 0.68 1.07
CA PHE A 56 5.41 -0.15 1.46
C PHE A 56 4.68 0.48 2.63
N VAL A 57 3.40 0.15 2.74
CA VAL A 57 2.58 0.56 3.88
C VAL A 57 1.90 -0.65 4.49
N LEU A 58 1.68 -0.56 5.81
CA LEU A 58 0.77 -1.42 6.54
C LEU A 58 -0.40 -0.53 6.97
N GLY A 59 -1.61 -0.96 6.66
CA GLY A 59 -2.80 -0.20 6.98
C GLY A 59 -4.05 -1.05 6.90
N HIS A 60 -5.21 -0.42 7.02
CA HIS A 60 -6.48 -1.15 6.99
C HIS A 60 -7.52 -0.43 6.13
N THR A 61 -8.44 -1.22 5.59
CA THR A 61 -9.61 -0.72 4.85
C THR A 61 -10.67 -0.23 5.83
N ILE A 62 -11.70 0.40 5.30
CA ILE A 62 -12.84 0.84 6.10
C ILE A 62 -13.50 -0.35 6.83
N ALA A 63 -13.57 -1.51 6.15
CA ALA A 63 -14.10 -2.73 6.75
C ALA A 63 -13.17 -3.41 7.75
N GLY A 64 -11.94 -2.90 7.92
CA GLY A 64 -10.98 -3.45 8.87
C GLY A 64 -10.05 -4.51 8.30
N ARG A 65 -10.07 -4.75 6.98
CA ARG A 65 -9.13 -5.67 6.35
C ARG A 65 -7.73 -5.07 6.40
N ARG A 66 -6.76 -5.84 6.90
CA ARG A 66 -5.38 -5.38 7.08
C ARG A 66 -4.54 -5.77 5.90
N LEU A 67 -3.97 -4.77 5.22
CA LEU A 67 -3.24 -4.96 3.98
C LEU A 67 -1.80 -4.49 4.09
N PHE A 68 -0.94 -5.21 3.37
CA PHE A 68 0.43 -4.83 3.07
C PHE A 68 0.46 -4.41 1.60
N ILE A 69 0.86 -3.16 1.34
CA ILE A 69 0.83 -2.60 -0.02
C ILE A 69 2.21 -2.08 -0.39
N VAL A 70 2.75 -2.57 -1.50
CA VAL A 70 3.99 -2.05 -2.10
C VAL A 70 3.59 -1.09 -3.22
N PHE A 71 4.20 0.08 -3.25
CA PHE A 71 3.88 1.08 -4.26
C PHE A 71 5.10 1.91 -4.63
N THR A 72 4.98 2.61 -5.74
CA THR A 72 5.90 3.66 -6.16
C THR A 72 5.11 4.93 -6.44
N VAL A 73 5.81 6.01 -6.75
CA VAL A 73 5.17 7.29 -7.10
C VAL A 73 5.60 7.68 -8.50
N ARG A 74 4.62 8.00 -9.34
CA ARG A 74 4.82 8.50 -10.69
C ARG A 74 3.97 9.74 -10.90
N GLU A 75 4.59 10.84 -11.27
CA GLU A 75 3.89 12.09 -11.56
C GLU A 75 2.94 12.50 -10.41
N ASP A 76 3.45 12.43 -9.18
CA ASP A 76 2.71 12.75 -7.95
C ASP A 76 1.52 11.85 -7.66
N LYS A 77 1.47 10.66 -8.28
CA LYS A 77 0.41 9.67 -8.04
C LYS A 77 0.99 8.39 -7.46
N ILE A 78 0.20 7.76 -6.61
CA ILE A 78 0.54 6.46 -6.02
C ILE A 78 0.24 5.38 -7.06
N ARG A 79 1.27 4.62 -7.44
CA ARG A 79 1.09 3.45 -8.29
C ARG A 79 1.32 2.20 -7.47
N VAL A 80 0.26 1.48 -7.17
CA VAL A 80 0.34 0.23 -6.41
C VAL A 80 1.00 -0.83 -7.29
N ILE A 81 2.01 -1.50 -6.73
CA ILE A 81 2.70 -2.61 -7.39
C ILE A 81 2.12 -3.93 -6.92
N SER A 82 1.89 -4.06 -5.62
CA SER A 82 1.37 -5.29 -5.03
C SER A 82 0.58 -4.96 -3.77
N ALA A 83 -0.52 -5.69 -3.56
CA ALA A 83 -1.33 -5.55 -2.35
C ALA A 83 -1.82 -6.94 -1.94
N ARG A 84 -1.69 -7.26 -0.65
CA ARG A 84 -2.11 -8.55 -0.11
C ARG A 84 -2.48 -8.38 1.36
N ASP A 85 -3.13 -9.39 1.91
CA ASP A 85 -3.38 -9.43 3.34
C ASP A 85 -2.05 -9.47 4.10
N MET A 86 -2.02 -8.84 5.28
CA MET A 86 -0.84 -8.88 6.14
C MET A 86 -0.53 -10.31 6.58
N SER A 87 0.77 -10.63 6.68
CA SER A 87 1.23 -11.83 7.34
C SER A 87 0.99 -11.70 8.84
N LYS A 88 1.13 -12.82 9.57
CA LYS A 88 1.00 -12.82 11.03
C LYS A 88 2.00 -11.86 11.68
N LYS A 89 3.24 -11.85 11.20
CA LYS A 89 4.28 -10.95 11.71
C LYS A 89 3.94 -9.48 11.45
N GLU A 90 3.44 -9.20 10.26
CA GLU A 90 3.04 -7.83 9.91
C GLU A 90 1.88 -7.34 10.76
N ARG A 91 0.90 -8.22 11.01
CA ARG A 91 -0.22 -7.85 11.89
C ARG A 91 0.26 -7.53 13.30
N ALA A 92 1.22 -8.29 13.83
CA ALA A 92 1.78 -8.03 15.15
C ALA A 92 2.45 -6.65 15.21
N ILE A 93 3.22 -6.30 14.18
CA ILE A 93 3.86 -4.98 14.08
C ILE A 93 2.81 -3.88 14.04
N TYR A 94 1.80 -4.07 13.21
CA TYR A 94 0.73 -3.08 13.03
C TYR A 94 -0.07 -2.86 14.32
N GLU A 95 -0.39 -3.95 15.04
CA GLU A 95 -1.13 -3.87 16.30
C GLU A 95 -0.36 -3.08 17.36
N GLN A 96 0.96 -3.25 17.44
CA GLN A 96 1.78 -2.49 18.38
C GLN A 96 1.74 -1.00 18.10
N ALA A 97 1.74 -0.61 16.84
CA ALA A 97 1.66 0.79 16.46
C ALA A 97 0.28 1.39 16.76
N ASN A 98 -0.74 0.54 16.84
CA ASN A 98 -2.12 0.96 17.06
C ASN A 98 -2.51 0.97 18.57
N SER A 99 -1.63 0.50 19.42
CA SER A 99 -1.95 0.38 20.85
C SER A 99 -1.54 1.64 21.62
#